data_cfaca7308d94354f2517b6c9f3000514
#
_entry.id   cfaca7308d94354f2517b6c9f3000514
#
_cell.length_a   1.000
_cell.length_b   1.000
_cell.length_c   1.000
_cell.angle_alpha   90.00
_cell.angle_beta   90.00
_cell.angle_gamma   90.00
#
_symmetry.space_group_name_H-M   'P 1'
#
loop_
_entity.id
_entity.type
_entity.pdbx_description
1 polymer ?
#
loop_
_entity_poly.entity_id
_entity_poly.type
_entity_poly.pdbx_seq_one_letter_code
_entity_poly.pdbx_strand_id
1 'polypeptide(L)'
;MPIFHKILATTALCLAAVGVNSCQQTKKVAPDITGSFLTYTQYPLATEPPAVYRLNEAESRELAKLEALIHPDTPYLDLLPASAQPTFIIYPANGEAKQLDFYLYAVSIPQLSAKVNALVDKIKSRPGAQLQGEELRNWKERTKYHLQD
;
A
#
# COMPACT_ATOMS: atom_id res chain seq x y z
N MET A 1 -43.69 -35.90 31.98
CA MET A 1 -43.05 -34.61 32.27
C MET A 1 -42.39 -34.06 30.98
N PRO A 2 -43.11 -33.46 30.06
CA PRO A 2 -42.50 -32.99 28.82
C PRO A 2 -42.16 -31.50 28.76
N ILE A 3 -42.19 -30.80 29.88
CA ILE A 3 -42.11 -29.31 29.88
C ILE A 3 -40.66 -28.79 29.97
N PHE A 4 -39.73 -29.60 30.47
CA PHE A 4 -38.34 -29.18 30.66
C PHE A 4 -37.46 -29.16 29.40
N HIS A 5 -37.83 -29.87 28.35
CA HIS A 5 -37.01 -29.97 27.12
C HIS A 5 -37.19 -28.79 26.14
N LYS A 6 -38.32 -28.04 26.26
CA LYS A 6 -38.58 -26.89 25.36
C LYS A 6 -37.85 -25.59 25.77
N ILE A 7 -37.51 -25.41 27.03
CA ILE A 7 -36.88 -24.20 27.52
C ILE A 7 -35.37 -24.15 27.21
N LEU A 8 -34.72 -25.31 27.21
CA LEU A 8 -33.28 -25.39 26.88
C LEU A 8 -32.96 -25.12 25.39
N ALA A 9 -33.87 -25.46 24.50
CA ALA A 9 -33.65 -25.26 23.05
C ALA A 9 -33.78 -23.77 22.68
N THR A 10 -34.59 -23.02 23.36
CA THR A 10 -34.81 -21.59 23.06
C THR A 10 -33.66 -20.72 23.57
N THR A 11 -33.06 -21.10 24.69
CA THR A 11 -31.89 -20.37 25.25
C THR A 11 -30.62 -20.57 24.44
N ALA A 12 -30.43 -21.78 23.86
CA ALA A 12 -29.29 -22.06 23.00
C ALA A 12 -29.32 -21.30 21.66
N LEU A 13 -30.53 -21.08 21.13
CA LEU A 13 -30.71 -20.33 19.89
C LEU A 13 -30.40 -18.83 20.03
N CYS A 14 -30.73 -18.23 21.17
CA CYS A 14 -30.44 -16.83 21.46
C CYS A 14 -28.93 -16.59 21.66
N LEU A 15 -28.19 -17.50 22.26
CA LEU A 15 -26.74 -17.41 22.44
C LEU A 15 -25.98 -17.53 21.13
N ALA A 16 -26.44 -18.35 20.20
CA ALA A 16 -25.84 -18.48 18.87
C ALA A 16 -26.03 -17.21 18.02
N ALA A 17 -27.16 -16.52 18.13
CA ALA A 17 -27.43 -15.28 17.40
C ALA A 17 -26.59 -14.10 17.89
N VAL A 18 -26.29 -14.02 19.18
CA VAL A 18 -25.45 -12.96 19.77
C VAL A 18 -23.95 -13.19 19.42
N GLY A 19 -23.50 -14.43 19.34
CA GLY A 19 -22.13 -14.77 18.96
C GLY A 19 -21.78 -14.43 17.50
N VAL A 20 -22.74 -14.48 16.60
CA VAL A 20 -22.51 -14.18 15.16
C VAL A 20 -22.38 -12.68 14.92
N ASN A 21 -23.06 -11.84 15.69
CA ASN A 21 -22.99 -10.38 15.53
C ASN A 21 -21.69 -9.76 16.08
N SER A 22 -21.03 -10.39 17.03
CA SER A 22 -19.77 -9.89 17.60
C SER A 22 -18.54 -10.23 16.75
N CYS A 23 -18.65 -11.17 15.77
CA CYS A 23 -17.58 -11.54 14.86
C CYS A 23 -17.58 -10.75 13.54
N GLN A 24 -18.48 -9.82 13.34
CA GLN A 24 -18.41 -8.86 12.24
C GLN A 24 -17.46 -7.70 12.59
N GLN A 25 -16.22 -8.05 12.92
CA GLN A 25 -15.14 -7.09 12.73
C GLN A 25 -15.08 -6.81 11.24
N THR A 26 -15.28 -5.54 10.86
CA THR A 26 -15.09 -5.05 9.51
C THR A 26 -13.71 -5.49 9.03
N LYS A 27 -13.64 -6.56 8.24
CA LYS A 27 -12.43 -6.87 7.50
C LYS A 27 -12.13 -5.64 6.66
N LYS A 28 -10.99 -4.99 6.88
CA LYS A 28 -10.49 -3.97 5.97
C LYS A 28 -10.49 -4.62 4.58
N VAL A 29 -11.41 -4.20 3.74
CA VAL A 29 -11.47 -4.69 2.36
C VAL A 29 -10.25 -4.10 1.66
N ALA A 30 -9.37 -4.96 1.17
CA ALA A 30 -8.24 -4.53 0.36
C ALA A 30 -8.77 -3.67 -0.81
N PRO A 31 -8.10 -2.54 -1.13
CA PRO A 31 -8.56 -1.71 -2.22
C PRO A 31 -8.56 -2.51 -3.53
N ASP A 32 -9.62 -2.37 -4.29
CA ASP A 32 -9.74 -2.93 -5.64
C ASP A 32 -8.90 -2.10 -6.61
N ILE A 33 -7.59 -2.19 -6.44
CA ILE A 33 -6.61 -1.52 -7.26
C ILE A 33 -5.42 -2.45 -7.45
N THR A 34 -4.92 -2.54 -8.67
CA THR A 34 -3.74 -3.33 -9.01
C THR A 34 -2.75 -2.48 -9.79
N GLY A 35 -1.46 -2.80 -9.65
CA GLY A 35 -0.40 -2.13 -10.38
C GLY A 35 0.65 -1.52 -9.46
N SER A 36 1.64 -0.91 -10.09
CA SER A 36 2.72 -0.21 -9.39
C SER A 36 2.61 1.28 -9.62
N PHE A 37 2.85 2.05 -8.58
CA PHE A 37 2.71 3.50 -8.57
C PHE A 37 3.95 4.14 -7.95
N LEU A 38 4.33 5.28 -8.50
CA LEU A 38 5.30 6.20 -7.92
C LEU A 38 4.55 7.36 -7.28
N THR A 39 4.87 7.64 -6.05
CA THR A 39 4.46 8.84 -5.32
C THR A 39 5.66 9.40 -4.57
N TYR A 40 5.40 10.32 -3.66
CA TYR A 40 6.47 10.90 -2.83
C TYR A 40 6.08 10.81 -1.37
N THR A 41 7.03 10.42 -0.53
CA THR A 41 6.88 10.55 0.92
C THR A 41 6.76 12.03 1.25
N GLN A 42 5.64 12.41 1.87
CA GLN A 42 5.41 13.78 2.28
C GLN A 42 5.73 13.97 3.75
N TYR A 43 6.36 15.08 4.04
CA TYR A 43 6.39 15.61 5.40
C TYR A 43 5.00 16.08 5.81
N PRO A 44 4.64 15.98 7.12
CA PRO A 44 3.33 16.42 7.61
C PRO A 44 2.96 17.86 7.32
N LEU A 45 3.92 18.66 6.85
CA LEU A 45 3.74 20.08 6.53
C LEU A 45 3.50 20.36 5.04
N ALA A 46 3.50 19.37 4.16
CA ALA A 46 3.20 19.57 2.75
C ALA A 46 1.72 19.84 2.57
N THR A 47 1.38 21.00 2.02
CA THR A 47 -0.01 21.43 1.80
C THR A 47 -0.61 20.92 0.48
N GLU A 48 0.24 20.39 -0.42
CA GLU A 48 -0.20 19.87 -1.71
C GLU A 48 -0.29 18.34 -1.71
N PRO A 49 -1.31 17.78 -2.36
CA PRO A 49 -1.40 16.35 -2.50
C PRO A 49 -0.24 15.81 -3.34
N PRO A 50 0.35 14.66 -2.99
CA PRO A 50 1.46 14.09 -3.73
C PRO A 50 1.05 13.79 -5.18
N ALA A 51 1.93 14.07 -6.12
CA ALA A 51 1.79 13.57 -7.48
C ALA A 51 1.89 12.04 -7.45
N VAL A 52 1.03 11.38 -8.22
CA VAL A 52 1.00 9.92 -8.36
C VAL A 52 1.17 9.59 -9.83
N TYR A 53 2.07 8.66 -10.11
CA TYR A 53 2.37 8.19 -11.46
C TYR A 53 2.14 6.68 -11.52
N ARG A 54 1.46 6.22 -12.57
CA ARG A 54 1.28 4.79 -12.82
C ARG A 54 2.47 4.27 -13.62
N LEU A 55 3.07 3.19 -13.16
CA LEU A 55 4.12 2.49 -13.88
C LEU A 55 3.50 1.63 -14.99
N ASN A 56 4.18 1.56 -16.12
CA ASN A 56 3.89 0.56 -17.13
C ASN A 56 4.61 -0.77 -16.81
N GLU A 57 4.40 -1.78 -17.65
CA GLU A 57 4.97 -3.10 -17.42
C GLU A 57 6.50 -3.12 -17.45
N ALA A 58 7.13 -2.36 -18.34
CA ALA A 58 8.59 -2.26 -18.42
C ALA A 58 9.19 -1.59 -17.18
N GLU A 59 8.57 -0.49 -16.73
CA GLU A 59 8.95 0.23 -15.51
C GLU A 59 8.75 -0.63 -14.27
N SER A 60 7.66 -1.41 -14.20
CA SER A 60 7.40 -2.35 -13.11
C SER A 60 8.44 -3.46 -13.05
N ARG A 61 8.93 -3.93 -14.20
CA ARG A 61 10.04 -4.90 -14.25
C ARG A 61 11.37 -4.28 -13.79
N GLU A 62 11.63 -3.03 -14.12
CA GLU A 62 12.80 -2.30 -13.60
C GLU A 62 12.71 -2.12 -12.08
N LEU A 63 11.54 -1.75 -11.57
CA LEU A 63 11.28 -1.65 -10.13
C LEU A 63 11.55 -2.98 -9.41
N ALA A 64 11.09 -4.10 -9.97
CA ALA A 64 11.33 -5.42 -9.40
C ALA A 64 12.84 -5.78 -9.33
N LYS A 65 13.63 -5.33 -10.32
CA LYS A 65 15.09 -5.51 -10.28
C LYS A 65 15.74 -4.68 -9.18
N LEU A 66 15.26 -3.47 -8.95
CA LEU A 66 15.75 -2.63 -7.84
C LEU A 66 15.36 -3.22 -6.48
N GLU A 67 14.14 -3.71 -6.35
CA GLU A 67 13.69 -4.39 -5.14
C GLU A 67 14.55 -5.62 -4.82
N ALA A 68 14.95 -6.39 -5.83
CA ALA A 68 15.78 -7.57 -5.66
C ALA A 68 17.19 -7.26 -5.10
N LEU A 69 17.63 -6.01 -5.12
CA LEU A 69 18.89 -5.58 -4.50
C LEU A 69 18.78 -5.48 -2.98
N ILE A 70 17.55 -5.39 -2.45
CA ILE A 70 17.30 -5.30 -1.01
C ILE A 70 17.10 -6.71 -0.47
N HIS A 71 18.04 -7.18 0.33
CA HIS A 71 17.91 -8.43 1.05
C HIS A 71 17.38 -8.20 2.47
N PRO A 72 16.81 -9.22 3.14
CA PRO A 72 16.31 -9.08 4.51
C PRO A 72 17.36 -8.53 5.50
N ASP A 73 18.63 -8.81 5.26
CA ASP A 73 19.76 -8.38 6.11
C ASP A 73 20.40 -7.05 5.64
N THR A 74 19.87 -6.42 4.59
CA THR A 74 20.40 -5.14 4.11
C THR A 74 20.18 -4.07 5.17
N PRO A 75 21.24 -3.42 5.69
CA PRO A 75 21.09 -2.34 6.65
C PRO A 75 20.34 -1.15 6.04
N TYR A 76 19.46 -0.58 6.82
CA TYR A 76 18.71 0.63 6.42
C TYR A 76 18.84 1.72 7.47
N LEU A 77 18.63 2.96 7.05
CA LEU A 77 18.59 4.11 7.93
C LEU A 77 17.14 4.35 8.35
N ASP A 78 16.90 4.34 9.66
CA ASP A 78 15.61 4.72 10.24
C ASP A 78 15.58 6.24 10.43
N LEU A 79 15.46 6.96 9.32
CA LEU A 79 15.47 8.41 9.27
C LEU A 79 14.24 8.93 8.53
N LEU A 80 13.64 9.98 9.09
CA LEU A 80 12.67 10.78 8.35
C LEU A 80 13.42 11.60 7.29
N PRO A 81 12.98 11.57 6.02
CA PRO A 81 13.66 12.31 4.97
C PRO A 81 13.51 13.82 5.18
N ALA A 82 14.60 14.57 4.98
CA ALA A 82 14.59 16.04 5.07
C ALA A 82 13.90 16.71 3.87
N SER A 83 13.65 15.96 2.81
CA SER A 83 12.95 16.39 1.59
C SER A 83 12.06 15.28 1.07
N ALA A 84 11.11 15.61 0.19
CA ALA A 84 10.26 14.60 -0.44
C ALA A 84 11.11 13.56 -1.17
N GLN A 85 10.89 12.29 -0.86
CA GLN A 85 11.60 11.17 -1.47
C GLN A 85 10.65 10.32 -2.32
N PRO A 86 11.13 9.76 -3.44
CA PRO A 86 10.35 8.83 -4.23
C PRO A 86 9.96 7.61 -3.40
N THR A 87 8.69 7.26 -3.44
CA THR A 87 8.10 6.08 -2.80
C THR A 87 7.35 5.29 -3.84
N PHE A 88 7.62 4.01 -3.94
CA PHE A 88 6.88 3.12 -4.83
C PHE A 88 5.89 2.30 -4.03
N ILE A 89 4.67 2.19 -4.54
CA ILE A 89 3.62 1.38 -3.94
C ILE A 89 3.18 0.35 -4.96
N ILE A 90 3.19 -0.92 -4.57
CA ILE A 90 2.80 -2.04 -5.39
C ILE A 90 1.53 -2.63 -4.82
N TYR A 91 0.48 -2.67 -5.64
CA TYR A 91 -0.77 -3.38 -5.35
C TYR A 91 -0.81 -4.65 -6.20
N PRO A 92 -0.44 -5.81 -5.65
CA PRO A 92 -0.48 -7.06 -6.39
C PRO A 92 -1.93 -7.50 -6.63
N ALA A 93 -2.16 -8.31 -7.67
CA ALA A 93 -3.47 -8.90 -7.92
C ALA A 93 -3.96 -9.77 -6.76
N ASN A 94 -3.02 -10.41 -6.06
CA ASN A 94 -3.26 -11.23 -4.86
C ASN A 94 -2.21 -10.88 -3.81
N GLY A 95 -2.65 -10.62 -2.59
CA GLY A 95 -1.79 -10.33 -1.46
C GLY A 95 -1.88 -8.88 -0.97
N GLU A 96 -0.97 -8.52 -0.09
CA GLU A 96 -0.95 -7.21 0.55
C GLU A 96 -0.19 -6.18 -0.29
N ALA A 97 -0.59 -4.92 -0.16
CA ALA A 97 0.13 -3.81 -0.75
C ALA A 97 1.55 -3.71 -0.15
N LYS A 98 2.51 -3.34 -0.98
CA LYS A 98 3.91 -3.21 -0.60
C LYS A 98 4.40 -1.79 -0.89
N GLN A 99 5.03 -1.17 0.09
CA GLN A 99 5.70 0.10 -0.05
C GLN A 99 7.21 -0.09 -0.11
N LEU A 100 7.87 0.60 -1.04
CA LEU A 100 9.31 0.58 -1.23
C LEU A 100 9.88 2.00 -1.13
N ASP A 101 10.64 2.23 -0.08
CA ASP A 101 11.32 3.48 0.21
C ASP A 101 12.84 3.29 0.05
N PHE A 102 13.32 3.36 -1.18
CA PHE A 102 14.72 3.06 -1.51
C PHE A 102 15.74 3.99 -0.85
N TYR A 103 15.35 5.21 -0.50
CA TYR A 103 16.23 6.15 0.19
C TYR A 103 16.76 5.60 1.52
N LEU A 104 16.02 4.71 2.18
CA LEU A 104 16.44 4.06 3.41
C LEU A 104 17.68 3.17 3.21
N TYR A 105 17.89 2.65 2.01
CA TYR A 105 18.96 1.72 1.66
C TYR A 105 20.08 2.35 0.84
N ALA A 106 19.99 3.65 0.55
CA ALA A 106 20.91 4.35 -0.33
C ALA A 106 22.38 4.30 0.14
N VAL A 107 22.60 4.20 1.43
CA VAL A 107 23.95 4.12 2.04
C VAL A 107 24.52 2.71 1.91
N SER A 108 23.66 1.69 1.94
CA SER A 108 24.08 0.28 1.97
C SER A 108 24.25 -0.35 0.60
N ILE A 109 23.59 0.19 -0.42
CA ILE A 109 23.59 -0.36 -1.78
C ILE A 109 24.24 0.64 -2.73
N PRO A 110 25.44 0.31 -3.30
CA PRO A 110 26.12 1.21 -4.23
C PRO A 110 25.25 1.58 -5.43
N GLN A 111 25.26 2.86 -5.80
CA GLN A 111 24.55 3.41 -6.96
C GLN A 111 23.01 3.26 -6.93
N LEU A 112 22.43 2.84 -5.80
CA LEU A 112 20.97 2.68 -5.71
C LEU A 112 20.24 3.97 -6.02
N SER A 113 20.65 5.09 -5.43
CA SER A 113 20.02 6.40 -5.66
C SER A 113 20.05 6.80 -7.14
N ALA A 114 21.16 6.58 -7.84
CA ALA A 114 21.28 6.89 -9.25
C ALA A 114 20.33 6.03 -10.10
N LYS A 115 20.22 4.75 -9.80
CA LYS A 115 19.30 3.82 -10.49
C LYS A 115 17.83 4.17 -10.23
N VAL A 116 17.48 4.50 -8.99
CA VAL A 116 16.13 4.92 -8.62
C VAL A 116 15.76 6.21 -9.32
N ASN A 117 16.65 7.21 -9.31
CA ASN A 117 16.42 8.49 -9.99
C ASN A 117 16.24 8.31 -11.50
N ALA A 118 17.02 7.45 -12.13
CA ALA A 118 16.85 7.13 -13.56
C ALA A 118 15.47 6.54 -13.87
N LEU A 119 14.98 5.64 -13.03
CA LEU A 119 13.62 5.09 -13.16
C LEU A 119 12.56 6.17 -12.93
N VAL A 120 12.71 7.00 -11.91
CA VAL A 120 11.82 8.12 -11.60
C VAL A 120 11.71 9.09 -12.78
N ASP A 121 12.85 9.49 -13.36
CA ASP A 121 12.89 10.41 -14.51
C ASP A 121 12.21 9.80 -15.73
N LYS A 122 12.43 8.52 -15.97
CA LYS A 122 11.76 7.76 -17.05
C LYS A 122 10.25 7.76 -16.88
N ILE A 123 9.74 7.47 -15.69
CA ILE A 123 8.30 7.47 -15.40
C ILE A 123 7.72 8.87 -15.59
N LYS A 124 8.35 9.88 -15.01
CA LYS A 124 7.86 11.28 -15.05
C LYS A 124 7.85 11.87 -16.46
N SER A 125 8.81 11.49 -17.29
CA SER A 125 8.89 11.96 -18.67
C SER A 125 7.90 11.28 -19.62
N ARG A 126 7.26 10.19 -19.21
CA ARG A 126 6.32 9.47 -20.04
C ARG A 126 4.96 10.16 -20.07
N PRO A 127 4.44 10.56 -21.26
CA PRO A 127 3.11 11.14 -21.39
C PRO A 127 2.03 10.22 -20.80
N GLY A 128 1.10 10.79 -20.03
CA GLY A 128 -0.02 10.07 -19.43
C GLY A 128 0.34 9.17 -18.22
N ALA A 129 1.58 9.21 -17.73
CA ALA A 129 1.95 8.47 -16.53
C ALA A 129 1.34 9.04 -15.25
N GLN A 130 1.26 10.36 -15.16
CA GLN A 130 0.71 11.04 -13.99
C GLN A 130 -0.82 10.90 -13.94
N LEU A 131 -1.32 10.42 -12.81
CA LEU A 131 -2.76 10.37 -12.55
C LEU A 131 -3.30 11.78 -12.35
N GLN A 132 -4.42 12.08 -12.98
CA GLN A 132 -5.07 13.40 -12.89
C GLN A 132 -6.59 13.26 -12.72
N GLY A 133 -7.23 14.32 -12.25
CA GLY A 133 -8.68 14.41 -12.17
C GLY A 133 -9.33 13.25 -11.41
N GLU A 134 -10.24 12.56 -12.06
CA GLU A 134 -11.01 11.47 -11.48
C GLU A 134 -10.15 10.24 -11.16
N GLU A 135 -9.16 9.92 -12.00
CA GLU A 135 -8.24 8.80 -11.75
C GLU A 135 -7.45 8.99 -10.46
N LEU A 136 -6.91 10.19 -10.24
CA LEU A 136 -6.19 10.52 -9.02
C LEU A 136 -7.11 10.47 -7.80
N ARG A 137 -8.32 11.00 -7.90
CA ARG A 137 -9.31 10.95 -6.84
C ARG A 137 -9.66 9.52 -6.47
N ASN A 138 -9.95 8.68 -7.46
CA ASN A 138 -10.27 7.27 -7.25
C ASN A 138 -9.10 6.52 -6.61
N TRP A 139 -7.87 6.78 -7.05
CA TRP A 139 -6.68 6.19 -6.45
C TRP A 139 -6.57 6.56 -4.96
N LYS A 140 -6.71 7.85 -4.63
CA LYS A 140 -6.65 8.33 -3.24
C LYS A 140 -7.74 7.71 -2.37
N GLU A 141 -8.97 7.63 -2.86
CA GLU A 141 -10.08 7.03 -2.11
C GLU A 141 -9.86 5.54 -1.84
N ARG A 142 -9.35 4.82 -2.83
CA ARG A 142 -9.10 3.38 -2.71
C ARG A 142 -7.89 3.04 -1.86
N THR A 143 -6.92 3.94 -1.75
CA THR A 143 -5.67 3.73 -1.01
C THR A 143 -5.67 4.32 0.40
N LYS A 144 -6.63 5.17 0.76
CA LYS A 144 -6.70 5.86 2.05
C LYS A 144 -6.59 4.95 3.28
N TYR A 145 -6.98 3.68 3.17
CA TYR A 145 -6.93 2.70 4.26
C TYR A 145 -5.54 2.06 4.45
N HIS A 146 -4.62 2.27 3.51
CA HIS A 146 -3.26 1.71 3.55
C HIS A 146 -2.19 2.76 3.86
N LEU A 147 -2.52 4.05 3.75
CA LEU A 147 -1.59 5.15 3.98
C LEU A 147 -1.70 5.77 5.39
N GLN A 148 -2.58 5.23 6.23
CA GLN A 148 -2.89 5.78 7.56
C GLN A 148 -2.40 4.91 8.73
N ASP A 149 -1.67 3.82 8.47
CA ASP A 149 -1.13 2.96 9.54
C ASP A 149 0.33 3.27 9.82
#